data_2a6492ae472a1c66f287abbc3ce13d92
#
_entry.id   2a6492ae472a1c66f287abbc3ce13d92
#
_cell.length_a   1.000
_cell.length_b   1.000
_cell.length_c   1.000
_cell.angle_alpha   90.00
_cell.angle_beta   90.00
_cell.angle_gamma   90.00
#
_symmetry.space_group_name_H-M   'P 1'
#
loop_
_entity.id
_entity.type
_entity.pdbx_description
1 polymer ?
#
loop_
_entity_poly.entity_id
_entity_poly.type
_entity_poly.pdbx_seq_one_letter_code
_entity_poly.pdbx_strand_id
1 'polypeptide(L)'
;ELRLVGSEMCIRDSPKIVVTQLLKDKVVGIANGKAEFGPRALGNRSLLGDVRYDIKRTVNKIKRRQQFRPFAPAILSEYADEYFDGPMNKYMQYTSQAKHDYKSVTHVDNSARVQLVTPSCKTILRPILEEYYERTGVPMLLNTSLNIKGQPIVDNWQDAIDFSKKYGVQVF
;
A
#
# COMPACT_ATOMS: atom_id res chain seq x y z
N GLU A 1 22.68 -4.23 -21.45
CA GLU A 1 21.43 -5.02 -21.44
C GLU A 1 21.39 -5.87 -20.17
N LEU A 2 20.72 -5.39 -19.12
CA LEU A 2 20.43 -6.22 -17.96
C LEU A 2 19.17 -7.05 -18.28
N ARG A 3 19.37 -8.18 -18.92
CA ARG A 3 18.40 -9.28 -18.95
C ARG A 3 18.36 -9.85 -17.53
N LEU A 4 17.38 -9.42 -16.72
CA LEU A 4 17.04 -10.10 -15.48
C LEU A 4 16.39 -11.43 -15.85
N VAL A 5 17.12 -12.50 -15.71
CA VAL A 5 16.64 -13.88 -15.88
C VAL A 5 15.72 -14.20 -14.70
N GLY A 6 14.62 -14.90 -14.93
CA GLY A 6 13.48 -15.11 -14.05
C GLY A 6 13.73 -15.48 -12.57
N SER A 7 14.92 -15.92 -12.17
CA SER A 7 15.26 -16.21 -10.78
C SER A 7 15.58 -14.95 -9.95
N GLU A 8 16.14 -13.91 -10.54
CA GLU A 8 16.42 -12.65 -9.82
C GLU A 8 15.17 -11.79 -9.64
N MET A 9 14.21 -11.90 -10.56
CA MET A 9 12.89 -11.25 -10.41
C MET A 9 12.13 -11.83 -9.23
N CYS A 10 12.19 -13.15 -9.01
CA CYS A 10 11.53 -13.81 -7.86
C CYS A 10 12.17 -13.44 -6.51
N ILE A 11 13.45 -13.09 -6.46
CA ILE A 11 14.13 -12.70 -5.22
C ILE A 11 13.78 -11.24 -4.86
N ARG A 12 13.72 -10.35 -5.85
CA ARG A 12 13.44 -8.92 -5.62
C ARG A 12 12.02 -8.65 -5.12
N ASP A 13 11.05 -9.45 -5.57
CA ASP A 13 9.64 -9.33 -5.22
C ASP A 13 9.23 -10.19 -4.02
N SER A 14 10.20 -10.76 -3.30
CA SER A 14 9.91 -11.51 -2.08
C SER A 14 9.25 -10.60 -1.04
N PRO A 15 8.11 -10.98 -0.45
CA PRO A 15 7.46 -10.22 0.63
C PRO A 15 8.43 -9.82 1.74
N LYS A 16 9.38 -10.68 2.08
CA LYS A 16 10.41 -10.42 3.09
C LYS A 16 11.31 -9.22 2.74
N ILE A 17 11.71 -9.10 1.48
CA ILE A 17 12.55 -7.98 0.99
C ILE A 17 11.73 -6.70 0.97
N VAL A 18 10.50 -6.75 0.43
CA VAL A 18 9.58 -5.62 0.42
C VAL A 18 9.34 -5.09 1.83
N VAL A 19 9.04 -5.97 2.78
CA VAL A 19 8.79 -5.58 4.18
C VAL A 19 10.05 -5.05 4.84
N THR A 20 11.22 -5.65 4.59
CA THR A 20 12.50 -5.13 5.11
C THR A 20 12.74 -3.70 4.65
N GLN A 21 12.50 -3.40 3.37
CA GLN A 21 12.65 -2.05 2.84
C GLN A 21 11.57 -1.10 3.38
N LEU A 22 10.32 -1.58 3.49
CA LEU A 22 9.23 -0.82 4.07
C LEU A 22 9.51 -0.40 5.52
N LEU A 23 10.05 -1.30 6.34
CA LEU A 23 10.42 -1.01 7.72
C LEU A 23 11.55 0.02 7.81
N LYS A 24 12.46 0.04 6.84
CA LYS A 24 13.56 1.01 6.75
C LYS A 24 13.08 2.38 6.28
N ASP A 25 12.39 2.44 5.14
CA ASP A 25 12.04 3.69 4.45
C ASP A 25 10.64 4.19 4.79
N LYS A 26 9.81 3.36 5.44
CA LYS A 26 8.41 3.60 5.82
C LYS A 26 7.43 3.71 4.66
N VAL A 27 7.89 3.81 3.44
CA VAL A 27 7.08 3.85 2.21
C VAL A 27 7.79 3.09 1.11
N VAL A 28 7.06 2.21 0.41
CA VAL A 28 7.54 1.49 -0.79
C VAL A 28 6.48 1.52 -1.88
N GLY A 29 6.91 1.37 -3.13
CA GLY A 29 6.03 1.17 -4.27
C GLY A 29 5.93 -0.31 -4.63
N ILE A 30 4.76 -0.71 -5.14
CA ILE A 30 4.51 -2.03 -5.71
C ILE A 30 4.06 -1.87 -7.16
N ALA A 31 4.76 -2.51 -8.08
CA ALA A 31 4.41 -2.59 -9.50
C ALA A 31 4.50 -4.05 -9.96
N ASN A 32 3.58 -4.89 -9.48
CA ASN A 32 3.60 -6.34 -9.67
C ASN A 32 2.40 -6.82 -10.50
N GLY A 33 2.63 -7.77 -11.41
CA GLY A 33 1.58 -8.35 -12.24
C GLY A 33 0.86 -7.33 -13.13
N LYS A 34 -0.40 -7.61 -13.49
CA LYS A 34 -1.26 -6.71 -14.29
C LYS A 34 -1.79 -5.58 -13.42
N ALA A 35 -1.88 -4.37 -13.99
CA ALA A 35 -2.54 -3.26 -13.33
C ALA A 35 -4.01 -3.59 -13.00
N GLU A 36 -4.53 -2.98 -11.94
CA GLU A 36 -5.93 -3.13 -11.58
C GLU A 36 -6.84 -2.49 -12.63
N PHE A 37 -7.94 -3.16 -12.93
CA PHE A 37 -9.02 -2.59 -13.74
C PHE A 37 -9.95 -1.79 -12.84
N GLY A 38 -9.78 -0.45 -12.83
CA GLY A 38 -10.62 0.42 -12.02
C GLY A 38 -9.87 1.59 -11.35
N PRO A 39 -10.59 2.42 -10.58
CA PRO A 39 -10.05 3.68 -10.05
C PRO A 39 -9.18 3.50 -8.78
N ARG A 40 -9.01 2.29 -8.27
CA ARG A 40 -8.32 2.00 -7.01
C ARG A 40 -7.13 1.07 -7.22
N ALA A 41 -6.02 1.39 -6.59
CA ALA A 41 -4.91 0.45 -6.43
C ALA A 41 -5.23 -0.51 -5.29
N LEU A 42 -5.19 -1.80 -5.58
CA LEU A 42 -5.56 -2.88 -4.66
C LEU A 42 -4.40 -3.84 -4.39
N GLY A 43 -3.17 -3.42 -4.70
CA GLY A 43 -1.96 -4.18 -4.42
C GLY A 43 -1.01 -4.40 -5.59
N ASN A 44 -1.43 -4.17 -6.85
CA ASN A 44 -0.57 -4.35 -8.02
C ASN A 44 0.14 -3.05 -8.46
N ARG A 45 -0.49 -1.89 -8.24
CA ARG A 45 0.07 -0.56 -8.54
C ARG A 45 -0.14 0.33 -7.32
N SER A 46 0.54 0.00 -6.24
CA SER A 46 0.32 0.58 -4.91
C SER A 46 1.54 1.29 -4.36
N LEU A 47 1.33 2.40 -3.66
CA LEU A 47 2.23 2.89 -2.63
C LEU A 47 1.75 2.33 -1.29
N LEU A 48 2.61 1.58 -0.63
CA LEU A 48 2.38 1.02 0.70
C LEU A 48 3.15 1.83 1.74
N GLY A 49 2.57 2.01 2.91
CA GLY A 49 3.19 2.77 3.98
C GLY A 49 3.00 2.16 5.36
N ASP A 50 3.99 2.33 6.21
CA ASP A 50 4.01 1.84 7.58
C ASP A 50 3.12 2.70 8.48
N VAL A 51 1.95 2.18 8.86
CA VAL A 51 0.93 2.90 9.63
C VAL A 51 1.29 3.18 11.09
N ARG A 52 2.35 2.57 11.61
CA ARG A 52 2.86 2.81 12.98
C ARG A 52 3.40 4.23 13.14
N TYR A 53 3.67 4.92 12.05
CA TYR A 53 4.16 6.30 12.00
C TYR A 53 3.15 7.23 11.33
N ASP A 54 3.13 8.50 11.71
CA ASP A 54 2.35 9.51 10.99
C ASP A 54 3.07 9.90 9.69
N ILE A 55 2.88 9.08 8.66
CA ILE A 55 3.46 9.29 7.33
C ILE A 55 2.53 9.99 6.35
N LYS A 56 1.35 10.43 6.79
CA LYS A 56 0.35 11.10 5.94
C LYS A 56 0.96 12.25 5.14
N ARG A 57 1.71 13.12 5.81
CA ARG A 57 2.36 14.28 5.17
C ARG A 57 3.43 13.84 4.17
N THR A 58 4.25 12.84 4.52
CA THR A 58 5.29 12.30 3.65
C THR A 58 4.70 11.74 2.36
N VAL A 59 3.68 10.88 2.46
CA VAL A 59 3.04 10.29 1.28
C VAL A 59 2.29 11.33 0.46
N ASN A 60 1.62 12.32 1.08
CA ASN A 60 0.98 13.41 0.36
C ASN A 60 1.99 14.31 -0.38
N LYS A 61 3.19 14.51 0.19
CA LYS A 61 4.30 15.23 -0.46
C LYS A 61 4.80 14.48 -1.69
N ILE A 62 5.04 13.17 -1.60
CA ILE A 62 5.39 12.31 -2.74
C ILE A 62 4.33 12.43 -3.83
N LYS A 63 3.05 12.32 -3.46
CA LYS A 63 1.91 12.41 -4.38
C LYS A 63 1.60 13.84 -4.87
N ARG A 64 2.28 14.86 -4.40
CA ARG A 64 2.07 16.29 -4.74
C ARG A 64 0.61 16.73 -4.59
N ARG A 65 -0.03 16.35 -3.48
CA ARG A 65 -1.43 16.68 -3.20
C ARG A 65 -1.60 17.34 -1.83
N GLN A 66 -2.83 17.78 -1.53
CA GLN A 66 -3.15 18.47 -0.27
C GLN A 66 -2.80 17.59 0.93
N GLN A 67 -2.16 18.18 1.94
CA GLN A 67 -1.61 17.48 3.09
C GLN A 67 -2.67 16.84 4.01
N PHE A 68 -3.91 17.36 4.00
CA PHE A 68 -5.00 16.87 4.83
C PHE A 68 -5.68 15.60 4.30
N ARG A 69 -5.45 15.23 3.03
CA ARG A 69 -6.14 14.08 2.42
C ARG A 69 -5.73 12.77 3.09
N PRO A 70 -6.72 11.97 3.54
CA PRO A 70 -6.45 10.68 4.13
C PRO A 70 -6.07 9.64 3.09
N PHE A 71 -5.54 8.53 3.57
CA PHE A 71 -5.29 7.33 2.81
C PHE A 71 -6.17 6.18 3.32
N ALA A 72 -6.26 5.12 2.54
CA ALA A 72 -6.99 3.93 2.93
C ALA A 72 -6.06 2.93 3.61
N PRO A 73 -6.47 2.27 4.69
CA PRO A 73 -5.79 1.08 5.18
C PRO A 73 -6.15 -0.14 4.32
N ALA A 74 -5.15 -0.97 4.02
CA ALA A 74 -5.34 -2.35 3.59
C ALA A 74 -5.04 -3.25 4.78
N ILE A 75 -5.99 -4.06 5.22
CA ILE A 75 -5.92 -4.88 6.43
C ILE A 75 -6.20 -6.36 6.11
N LEU A 76 -5.52 -7.25 6.81
CA LEU A 76 -5.87 -8.67 6.82
C LEU A 76 -7.30 -8.83 7.33
N SER A 77 -8.15 -9.49 6.54
CA SER A 77 -9.60 -9.57 6.81
C SER A 77 -9.95 -10.18 8.17
N GLU A 78 -9.08 -11.04 8.68
CA GLU A 78 -9.25 -11.74 9.95
C GLU A 78 -9.17 -10.82 11.17
N TYR A 79 -8.50 -9.67 11.02
CA TYR A 79 -8.30 -8.69 12.09
C TYR A 79 -9.14 -7.42 11.89
N ALA A 80 -9.91 -7.32 10.80
CA ALA A 80 -10.57 -6.07 10.43
C ALA A 80 -11.54 -5.57 11.49
N ASP A 81 -12.34 -6.45 12.08
CA ASP A 81 -13.34 -6.12 13.10
C ASP A 81 -12.72 -5.71 14.44
N GLU A 82 -11.45 -6.05 14.69
CA GLU A 82 -10.72 -5.57 15.86
C GLU A 82 -10.35 -4.08 15.72
N TYR A 83 -10.04 -3.64 14.50
CA TYR A 83 -9.53 -2.30 14.20
C TYR A 83 -10.58 -1.32 13.71
N PHE A 84 -11.64 -1.80 13.08
CA PHE A 84 -12.68 -0.96 12.47
C PHE A 84 -14.08 -1.47 12.78
N ASP A 85 -15.04 -0.54 12.81
CA ASP A 85 -16.46 -0.83 12.97
C ASP A 85 -17.24 -0.28 11.76
N GLY A 86 -18.18 -1.08 11.24
CA GLY A 86 -19.00 -0.74 10.08
C GLY A 86 -18.69 -1.55 8.82
N PRO A 87 -19.28 -1.18 7.67
CA PRO A 87 -19.15 -1.95 6.43
C PRO A 87 -17.77 -1.83 5.82
N MET A 88 -17.22 -2.95 5.39
CA MET A 88 -15.91 -3.03 4.74
C MET A 88 -15.96 -3.97 3.53
N ASN A 89 -15.11 -3.75 2.52
CA ASN A 89 -14.95 -4.69 1.42
C ASN A 89 -13.56 -4.63 0.77
N LYS A 90 -13.35 -5.48 -0.24
CA LYS A 90 -12.08 -5.57 -0.98
C LYS A 90 -11.74 -4.33 -1.82
N TYR A 91 -12.71 -3.45 -2.09
CA TYR A 91 -12.63 -2.39 -3.10
C TYR A 91 -12.64 -0.97 -2.52
N MET A 92 -12.57 -0.80 -1.20
CA MET A 92 -12.59 0.51 -0.53
C MET A 92 -13.86 1.33 -0.86
N GLN A 93 -15.03 0.68 -0.94
CA GLN A 93 -16.28 1.33 -1.33
C GLN A 93 -17.04 1.92 -0.14
N TYR A 94 -16.80 1.42 1.05
CA TYR A 94 -17.48 1.84 2.27
C TYR A 94 -16.55 2.63 3.20
N THR A 95 -17.16 3.36 4.09
CA THR A 95 -16.48 4.09 5.17
C THR A 95 -16.83 3.43 6.50
N SER A 96 -15.82 3.13 7.29
CA SER A 96 -15.92 2.51 8.61
C SER A 96 -15.28 3.39 9.67
N GLN A 97 -15.66 3.25 10.94
CA GLN A 97 -15.06 3.96 12.05
C GLN A 97 -13.84 3.20 12.57
N ALA A 98 -12.74 3.89 12.77
CA ALA A 98 -11.54 3.30 13.38
C ALA A 98 -11.72 3.23 14.91
N LYS A 99 -11.34 2.08 15.49
CA LYS A 99 -11.35 1.85 16.95
C LYS A 99 -10.05 2.34 17.62
N HIS A 100 -9.02 2.59 16.82
CA HIS A 100 -7.70 3.05 17.26
C HIS A 100 -7.21 4.22 16.43
N ASP A 101 -6.31 5.05 17.01
CA ASP A 101 -5.77 6.22 16.32
C ASP A 101 -4.60 5.85 15.39
N TYR A 102 -4.91 5.67 14.11
CA TYR A 102 -3.94 5.50 13.03
C TYR A 102 -3.95 6.70 12.07
N LYS A 103 -3.33 7.81 12.49
CA LYS A 103 -3.34 9.12 11.80
C LYS A 103 -3.06 9.08 10.31
N SER A 104 -2.27 8.12 9.85
CA SER A 104 -1.93 7.98 8.43
C SER A 104 -3.07 7.47 7.56
N VAL A 105 -4.02 6.72 8.13
CA VAL A 105 -5.09 6.04 7.39
C VAL A 105 -6.50 6.39 7.85
N THR A 106 -6.61 7.27 8.85
CA THR A 106 -7.89 7.80 9.33
C THR A 106 -8.10 9.26 8.93
N HIS A 107 -9.35 9.62 8.75
CA HIS A 107 -9.80 11.00 8.57
C HIS A 107 -9.90 11.73 9.92
N VAL A 108 -10.21 13.03 9.92
CA VAL A 108 -10.35 13.83 11.15
C VAL A 108 -11.50 13.40 12.05
N ASP A 109 -12.50 12.71 11.51
CA ASP A 109 -13.64 12.12 12.19
C ASP A 109 -13.43 10.64 12.55
N ASN A 110 -12.18 10.17 12.52
CA ASN A 110 -11.79 8.76 12.70
C ASN A 110 -12.38 7.78 11.68
N SER A 111 -12.94 8.25 10.58
CA SER A 111 -13.41 7.38 9.53
C SER A 111 -12.27 6.92 8.61
N ALA A 112 -12.42 5.74 8.01
CA ALA A 112 -11.48 5.18 7.05
C ALA A 112 -12.21 4.38 5.96
N ARG A 113 -11.66 4.37 4.75
CA ARG A 113 -12.12 3.49 3.67
C ARG A 113 -11.26 2.25 3.63
N VAL A 114 -11.68 1.22 4.31
CA VAL A 114 -10.91 0.00 4.56
C VAL A 114 -10.92 -0.91 3.33
N GLN A 115 -9.74 -1.40 2.94
CA GLN A 115 -9.57 -2.51 2.00
C GLN A 115 -9.40 -3.81 2.77
N LEU A 116 -10.35 -4.72 2.65
CA LEU A 116 -10.20 -6.09 3.17
C LEU A 116 -9.29 -6.92 2.24
N VAL A 117 -8.22 -7.44 2.80
CA VAL A 117 -7.31 -8.36 2.11
C VAL A 117 -7.56 -9.77 2.62
N THR A 118 -8.42 -10.51 1.89
CA THR A 118 -8.85 -11.86 2.26
C THR A 118 -7.80 -12.91 1.89
N PRO A 119 -7.86 -14.15 2.45
CA PRO A 119 -7.00 -15.26 2.05
C PRO A 119 -7.08 -15.60 0.55
N SER A 120 -8.20 -15.27 -0.11
CA SER A 120 -8.36 -15.45 -1.56
C SER A 120 -7.75 -14.33 -2.41
N CYS A 121 -7.08 -13.34 -1.80
CA CYS A 121 -6.41 -12.27 -2.53
C CYS A 121 -5.24 -12.83 -3.35
N LYS A 122 -5.25 -12.56 -4.66
CA LYS A 122 -4.24 -13.08 -5.60
C LYS A 122 -3.07 -12.13 -5.84
N THR A 123 -3.08 -10.95 -5.23
CA THR A 123 -1.99 -9.98 -5.37
C THR A 123 -0.91 -10.23 -4.33
N ILE A 124 0.29 -9.71 -4.57
CA ILE A 124 1.40 -9.77 -3.62
C ILE A 124 1.10 -9.04 -2.28
N LEU A 125 0.02 -8.25 -2.24
CA LEU A 125 -0.35 -7.49 -1.05
C LEU A 125 -0.65 -8.39 0.15
N ARG A 126 -1.28 -9.56 -0.08
CA ARG A 126 -1.61 -10.49 1.00
C ARG A 126 -0.35 -11.03 1.70
N PRO A 127 0.61 -11.65 1.01
CA PRO A 127 1.82 -12.12 1.65
C PRO A 127 2.71 -10.99 2.21
N ILE A 128 2.66 -9.78 1.66
CA ILE A 128 3.34 -8.61 2.25
C ILE A 128 2.71 -8.25 3.60
N LEU A 129 1.38 -8.23 3.70
CA LEU A 129 0.68 -7.96 4.96
C LEU A 129 0.94 -9.01 6.02
N GLU A 130 0.97 -10.29 5.65
CA GLU A 130 1.29 -11.40 6.56
C GLU A 130 2.71 -11.26 7.13
N GLU A 131 3.70 -11.06 6.27
CA GLU A 131 5.09 -10.84 6.68
C GLU A 131 5.24 -9.56 7.54
N TYR A 132 4.53 -8.49 7.19
CA TYR A 132 4.55 -7.26 7.97
C TYR A 132 3.92 -7.47 9.36
N TYR A 133 2.80 -8.20 9.44
CA TYR A 133 2.15 -8.55 10.69
C TYR A 133 3.05 -9.41 11.59
N GLU A 134 3.70 -10.42 11.04
CA GLU A 134 4.65 -11.27 11.78
C GLU A 134 5.77 -10.45 12.43
N ARG A 135 6.26 -9.41 11.74
CA ARG A 135 7.36 -8.57 12.25
C ARG A 135 6.92 -7.45 13.18
N THR A 136 5.69 -6.98 13.08
CA THR A 136 5.27 -5.74 13.75
C THR A 136 4.09 -5.90 14.69
N GLY A 137 3.33 -6.99 14.58
CA GLY A 137 2.06 -7.18 15.28
C GLY A 137 0.92 -6.30 14.76
N VAL A 138 1.12 -5.55 13.66
CA VAL A 138 0.10 -4.68 13.08
C VAL A 138 -0.40 -5.28 11.76
N PRO A 139 -1.69 -5.64 11.62
CA PRO A 139 -2.19 -6.39 10.47
C PRO A 139 -2.57 -5.51 9.28
N MET A 140 -2.13 -4.26 9.21
CA MET A 140 -2.52 -3.33 8.16
C MET A 140 -1.39 -2.42 7.70
N LEU A 141 -1.50 -1.96 6.44
CA LEU A 141 -0.64 -0.97 5.81
C LEU A 141 -1.48 0.16 5.21
N LEU A 142 -0.92 1.35 5.10
CA LEU A 142 -1.45 2.38 4.21
C LEU A 142 -1.36 1.89 2.78
N ASN A 143 -2.45 2.00 2.02
CA ASN A 143 -2.48 1.70 0.59
C ASN A 143 -3.03 2.89 -0.22
N THR A 144 -2.30 3.28 -1.25
CA THR A 144 -2.74 4.28 -2.23
C THR A 144 -2.13 3.97 -3.60
N SER A 145 -2.68 4.56 -4.67
CA SER A 145 -2.21 4.33 -6.04
C SER A 145 -0.76 4.80 -6.27
N LEU A 146 -0.01 4.02 -7.05
CA LEU A 146 1.35 4.32 -7.46
C LEU A 146 1.34 5.36 -8.59
N ASN A 147 1.10 6.62 -8.22
CA ASN A 147 1.12 7.77 -9.11
C ASN A 147 1.22 9.07 -8.31
N ILE A 148 1.49 10.17 -9.00
CA ILE A 148 1.37 11.53 -8.46
C ILE A 148 0.13 12.23 -9.01
N LYS A 149 -0.26 13.36 -8.40
CA LYS A 149 -1.38 14.18 -8.87
C LYS A 149 -1.18 14.60 -10.32
N GLY A 150 -2.21 14.38 -11.14
CA GLY A 150 -2.23 14.76 -12.55
C GLY A 150 -1.51 13.81 -13.50
N GLN A 151 -0.99 12.69 -12.99
CA GLN A 151 -0.38 11.65 -13.80
C GLN A 151 -1.17 10.34 -13.72
N PRO A 152 -1.15 9.50 -14.77
CA PRO A 152 -1.73 8.16 -14.72
C PRO A 152 -1.02 7.30 -13.68
N ILE A 153 -1.62 6.18 -13.34
CA ILE A 153 -0.98 5.14 -12.53
C ILE A 153 0.16 4.54 -13.37
N VAL A 154 1.27 4.22 -12.71
CA VAL A 154 2.38 3.48 -13.32
C VAL A 154 1.84 2.25 -14.04
N ASP A 155 2.15 2.10 -15.32
CA ASP A 155 1.64 1.02 -16.14
C ASP A 155 2.68 -0.09 -16.34
N ASN A 156 3.88 0.27 -16.74
CA ASN A 156 4.95 -0.66 -17.09
C ASN A 156 6.17 -0.51 -16.17
N TRP A 157 7.15 -1.39 -16.38
CA TRP A 157 8.38 -1.41 -15.59
C TRP A 157 9.23 -0.14 -15.75
N GLN A 158 9.26 0.45 -16.94
CA GLN A 158 10.01 1.70 -17.15
C GLN A 158 9.42 2.85 -16.35
N ASP A 159 8.09 2.97 -16.32
CA ASP A 159 7.38 3.96 -15.48
C ASP A 159 7.70 3.76 -14.00
N ALA A 160 7.81 2.49 -13.55
CA ALA A 160 8.16 2.15 -12.17
C ALA A 160 9.59 2.61 -11.81
N ILE A 161 10.56 2.36 -12.71
CA ILE A 161 11.94 2.82 -12.56
C ILE A 161 12.01 4.35 -12.52
N ASP A 162 11.31 5.01 -13.43
CA ASP A 162 11.29 6.48 -13.52
C ASP A 162 10.63 7.10 -12.28
N PHE A 163 9.55 6.49 -11.79
CA PHE A 163 8.92 6.86 -10.52
C PHE A 163 9.90 6.74 -9.35
N SER A 164 10.58 5.59 -9.24
CA SER A 164 11.56 5.31 -8.19
C SER A 164 12.69 6.34 -8.18
N LYS A 165 13.32 6.58 -9.34
CA LYS A 165 14.41 7.57 -9.48
C LYS A 165 13.97 8.98 -9.16
N LYS A 166 12.78 9.38 -9.63
CA LYS A 166 12.30 10.75 -9.54
C LYS A 166 11.80 11.12 -8.14
N TYR A 167 11.23 10.17 -7.41
CA TYR A 167 10.59 10.43 -6.12
C TYR A 167 11.31 9.77 -4.93
N GLY A 168 12.39 9.06 -5.18
CA GLY A 168 13.20 8.41 -4.13
C GLY A 168 12.45 7.31 -3.37
N VAL A 169 11.48 6.65 -4.03
CA VAL A 169 10.70 5.54 -3.46
C VAL A 169 11.14 4.25 -4.12
N GLN A 170 11.59 3.29 -3.33
CA GLN A 170 11.90 1.95 -3.86
C GLN A 170 10.62 1.30 -4.38
N VAL A 171 10.63 0.85 -5.64
CA VAL A 171 9.50 0.13 -6.29
C VAL A 171 9.91 -1.31 -6.56
N PHE A 172 9.00 -2.24 -6.25
CA PHE A 172 9.13 -3.69 -6.40
C PHE A 172 8.12 -4.24 -7.39
#